data_1f7f26bc133f6de63a1654cb854f7156
#
_entry.id   1f7f26bc133f6de63a1654cb854f7156
#
_cell.length_a   1.000
_cell.length_b   1.000
_cell.length_c   1.000
_cell.angle_alpha   90.00
_cell.angle_beta   90.00
_cell.angle_gamma   90.00
#
_symmetry.space_group_name_H-M   'P 1'
#
loop_
_entity.id
_entity.type
_entity.pdbx_description
1 polymer ?
#
loop_
_entity_poly.entity_id
_entity_poly.type
_entity_poly.pdbx_seq_one_letter_code
_entity_poly.pdbx_strand_id
1 'polypeptide(L)'
;GMGDEWFTGPVNTPQGLYFTGYDGEDACPDMGDSAITETFGVGGMAMIAAPAVTRFVGAGGYEDALRTSNEMMEIVIDRNPNFTVPTWNFQGICLGIDARLVVEKGITPVINTGIAHKIAGYGQIGAGTVHPPVECFEKAIVAYAKKLGFEA
;
A
#
# COMPACT_ATOMS: atom_id res chain seq x y z
N GLY A 1 -16.01 -7.87 -7.03
CA GLY A 1 -15.06 -8.23 -8.05
C GLY A 1 -15.65 -8.45 -9.42
N MET A 2 -14.78 -8.65 -10.36
CA MET A 2 -15.11 -8.88 -11.78
C MET A 2 -15.00 -10.36 -12.19
N GLY A 3 -15.16 -11.29 -11.23
CA GLY A 3 -14.96 -12.73 -11.46
C GLY A 3 -13.48 -13.04 -11.67
N ASP A 4 -13.17 -13.68 -12.79
CA ASP A 4 -11.81 -14.08 -13.16
C ASP A 4 -11.04 -13.00 -13.94
N GLU A 5 -11.59 -11.80 -14.07
CA GLU A 5 -10.93 -10.68 -14.73
C GLU A 5 -9.98 -9.96 -13.76
N TRP A 6 -8.71 -9.81 -14.15
CA TRP A 6 -7.66 -9.17 -13.38
C TRP A 6 -7.17 -7.91 -14.07
N PHE A 7 -6.94 -6.85 -13.29
CA PHE A 7 -6.46 -5.55 -13.79
C PHE A 7 -5.03 -5.33 -13.29
N THR A 8 -4.11 -5.18 -14.21
CA THR A 8 -2.67 -5.08 -13.94
C THR A 8 -2.10 -3.75 -14.39
N GLY A 9 -1.02 -3.33 -13.74
CA GLY A 9 -0.22 -2.17 -14.09
C GLY A 9 1.28 -2.48 -13.93
N PRO A 10 2.17 -1.57 -14.37
CA PRO A 10 3.60 -1.70 -14.14
C PRO A 10 3.91 -1.69 -12.65
N VAL A 11 4.68 -2.66 -12.19
CA VAL A 11 5.07 -2.73 -10.77
C VAL A 11 6.09 -1.64 -10.41
N ASN A 12 5.93 -1.03 -9.24
CA ASN A 12 6.86 -0.05 -8.70
C ASN A 12 8.00 -0.72 -7.91
N THR A 13 9.15 -0.05 -7.83
CA THR A 13 10.25 -0.44 -6.96
C THR A 13 10.06 0.20 -5.58
N PRO A 14 10.20 -0.56 -4.48
CA PRO A 14 10.08 -0.02 -3.13
C PRO A 14 11.12 1.07 -2.85
N GLN A 15 10.75 2.06 -2.04
CA GLN A 15 11.61 3.14 -1.58
C GLN A 15 11.76 3.04 -0.06
N GLY A 16 13.01 3.13 0.46
CA GLY A 16 13.23 3.01 1.90
C GLY A 16 14.71 2.99 2.28
N LEU A 17 15.01 2.23 3.34
CA LEU A 17 16.35 2.10 3.89
C LEU A 17 17.00 0.80 3.43
N TYR A 18 18.27 0.91 3.00
CA TYR A 18 19.08 -0.23 2.57
C TYR A 18 20.03 -0.67 3.67
N PHE A 19 20.32 -1.96 3.71
CA PHE A 19 21.37 -2.51 4.55
C PHE A 19 22.75 -2.06 4.05
N THR A 20 23.74 -2.03 4.93
CA THR A 20 25.10 -1.60 4.58
C THR A 20 25.62 -2.34 3.35
N GLY A 21 26.09 -1.59 2.37
CA GLY A 21 26.65 -2.13 1.12
C GLY A 21 25.67 -2.31 -0.04
N TYR A 22 24.38 -1.92 0.17
CA TYR A 22 23.37 -1.95 -0.89
C TYR A 22 22.75 -0.56 -1.08
N ASP A 23 22.18 -0.35 -2.27
CA ASP A 23 21.46 0.86 -2.65
C ASP A 23 20.31 0.58 -3.61
N GLY A 24 19.68 1.64 -4.14
CA GLY A 24 18.54 1.52 -5.05
C GLY A 24 18.82 0.81 -6.37
N GLU A 25 20.07 0.82 -6.82
CA GLU A 25 20.47 0.12 -8.03
C GLU A 25 20.46 -1.40 -7.85
N ASP A 26 20.52 -1.88 -6.62
CA ASP A 26 20.48 -3.30 -6.30
C ASP A 26 19.05 -3.84 -6.10
N ALA A 27 18.06 -2.95 -5.95
CA ALA A 27 16.68 -3.32 -5.69
C ALA A 27 16.00 -3.95 -6.92
N CYS A 28 15.14 -4.93 -6.66
CA CYS A 28 14.18 -5.39 -7.66
C CYS A 28 12.82 -4.67 -7.50
N PRO A 29 11.98 -4.65 -8.54
CA PRO A 29 10.58 -4.29 -8.40
C PRO A 29 9.89 -5.13 -7.33
N ASP A 30 8.83 -4.58 -6.70
CA ASP A 30 8.10 -5.26 -5.63
C ASP A 30 7.48 -6.58 -6.13
N MET A 31 7.48 -7.61 -5.28
CA MET A 31 6.91 -8.92 -5.61
C MET A 31 5.39 -8.97 -5.37
N GLY A 32 4.83 -8.00 -4.64
CA GLY A 32 3.41 -7.88 -4.37
C GLY A 32 2.89 -8.73 -3.21
N ASP A 33 3.73 -9.51 -2.54
CA ASP A 33 3.36 -10.38 -1.42
C ASP A 33 2.83 -9.60 -0.22
N SER A 34 3.50 -8.50 0.16
CA SER A 34 3.02 -7.60 1.21
C SER A 34 1.70 -6.93 0.85
N ALA A 35 1.49 -6.56 -0.42
CA ALA A 35 0.27 -5.93 -0.89
C ALA A 35 -0.96 -6.83 -0.69
N ILE A 36 -0.84 -8.14 -0.92
CA ILE A 36 -1.93 -9.11 -0.70
C ILE A 36 -2.45 -9.07 0.74
N THR A 37 -1.56 -8.91 1.71
CA THR A 37 -1.92 -8.87 3.13
C THR A 37 -2.32 -7.47 3.58
N GLU A 38 -1.55 -6.45 3.23
CA GLU A 38 -1.69 -5.09 3.79
C GLU A 38 -2.90 -4.34 3.24
N THR A 39 -3.40 -4.67 2.05
CA THR A 39 -4.66 -4.12 1.52
C THR A 39 -5.90 -4.49 2.34
N PHE A 40 -5.77 -5.39 3.32
CA PHE A 40 -6.76 -5.58 4.38
C PHE A 40 -6.95 -4.33 5.25
N GLY A 41 -5.95 -3.45 5.34
CA GLY A 41 -5.95 -2.22 6.15
C GLY A 41 -4.86 -2.20 7.24
N VAL A 42 -3.87 -3.08 7.16
CA VAL A 42 -2.75 -3.19 8.09
C VAL A 42 -1.45 -2.66 7.47
N GLY A 43 -0.34 -2.76 8.17
CA GLY A 43 0.98 -2.39 7.66
C GLY A 43 1.08 -0.93 7.26
N GLY A 44 1.44 -0.66 6.00
CA GLY A 44 1.54 0.68 5.44
C GLY A 44 0.25 1.50 5.52
N MET A 45 -0.91 0.85 5.44
CA MET A 45 -2.21 1.51 5.60
C MET A 45 -2.55 1.88 7.05
N ALA A 46 -1.83 1.37 8.03
CA ALA A 46 -2.04 1.60 9.46
C ALA A 46 -0.72 1.89 10.20
N MET A 47 0.16 2.69 9.62
CA MET A 47 1.50 2.99 10.18
C MET A 47 1.45 3.50 11.61
N ILE A 48 0.40 4.21 12.00
CA ILE A 48 0.22 4.72 13.36
C ILE A 48 0.09 3.61 14.42
N ALA A 49 -0.26 2.39 14.02
CA ALA A 49 -0.26 1.23 14.91
C ALA A 49 1.14 0.80 15.34
N ALA A 50 2.16 1.10 14.52
CA ALA A 50 3.55 0.71 14.77
C ALA A 50 4.54 1.79 14.29
N PRO A 51 4.62 2.97 14.96
CA PRO A 51 5.49 4.07 14.51
C PRO A 51 6.98 3.71 14.45
N ALA A 52 7.42 2.71 15.20
CA ALA A 52 8.79 2.20 15.10
C ALA A 52 9.08 1.51 13.77
N VAL A 53 8.09 0.82 13.20
CA VAL A 53 8.18 0.22 11.86
C VAL A 53 8.27 1.32 10.81
N THR A 54 7.53 2.42 10.95
CA THR A 54 7.61 3.58 10.06
C THR A 54 9.04 4.10 9.93
N ARG A 55 9.78 4.17 11.04
CA ARG A 55 11.21 4.52 11.03
C ARG A 55 12.07 3.45 10.35
N PHE A 56 11.78 2.19 10.62
CA PHE A 56 12.54 1.07 10.05
C PHE A 56 12.42 0.98 8.52
N VAL A 57 11.26 1.30 7.97
CA VAL A 57 11.06 1.35 6.52
C VAL A 57 11.46 2.70 5.89
N GLY A 58 12.05 3.62 6.68
CA GLY A 58 12.50 4.91 6.18
C GLY A 58 11.39 5.91 5.86
N ALA A 59 10.17 5.67 6.33
CA ALA A 59 8.98 6.49 6.06
C ALA A 59 8.74 7.59 7.13
N GLY A 60 9.73 7.89 7.98
CA GLY A 60 9.68 8.97 8.96
C GLY A 60 9.37 8.55 10.39
N GLY A 61 8.82 9.46 11.18
CA GLY A 61 8.52 9.29 12.60
C GLY A 61 7.03 9.11 12.90
N TYR A 62 6.64 9.44 14.16
CA TYR A 62 5.26 9.34 14.64
C TYR A 62 4.29 10.21 13.84
N GLU A 63 4.66 11.47 13.58
CA GLU A 63 3.82 12.41 12.84
C GLU A 63 3.62 11.95 11.38
N ASP A 64 4.65 11.34 10.80
CA ASP A 64 4.55 10.77 9.45
C ASP A 64 3.65 9.55 9.45
N ALA A 65 3.76 8.68 10.46
CA ALA A 65 2.86 7.53 10.63
C ALA A 65 1.40 7.96 10.78
N LEU A 66 1.15 9.01 11.56
CA LEU A 66 -0.19 9.58 11.75
C LEU A 66 -0.73 10.17 10.44
N ARG A 67 0.09 10.95 9.73
CA ARG A 67 -0.28 11.55 8.45
C ARG A 67 -0.64 10.48 7.42
N THR A 68 0.22 9.50 7.21
CA THR A 68 -0.02 8.39 6.27
C THR A 68 -1.28 7.61 6.63
N SER A 69 -1.48 7.28 7.91
CA SER A 69 -2.69 6.56 8.34
C SER A 69 -3.98 7.37 8.13
N ASN A 70 -3.93 8.69 8.31
CA ASN A 70 -5.06 9.57 8.01
C ASN A 70 -5.32 9.65 6.50
N GLU A 71 -4.27 9.74 5.68
CA GLU A 71 -4.37 9.74 4.21
C GLU A 71 -5.00 8.45 3.70
N MET A 72 -4.61 7.29 4.24
CA MET A 72 -5.22 6.00 3.87
C MET A 72 -6.71 5.93 4.17
N MET A 73 -7.19 6.66 5.17
CA MET A 73 -8.64 6.77 5.45
C MET A 73 -9.41 7.47 4.34
N GLU A 74 -8.75 8.23 3.48
CA GLU A 74 -9.40 8.95 2.39
C GLU A 74 -9.81 8.06 1.22
N ILE A 75 -9.26 6.85 1.14
CA ILE A 75 -9.46 5.90 0.04
C ILE A 75 -10.20 4.62 0.45
N VAL A 76 -10.80 4.60 1.63
CA VAL A 76 -11.53 3.43 2.16
C VAL A 76 -12.98 3.76 2.48
N ILE A 77 -13.81 2.74 2.56
CA ILE A 77 -15.25 2.89 2.80
C ILE A 77 -15.57 3.17 4.27
N ASP A 78 -14.76 2.68 5.21
CA ASP A 78 -15.01 2.84 6.65
C ASP A 78 -13.77 2.46 7.49
N ARG A 79 -13.94 2.52 8.81
CA ARG A 79 -13.01 2.02 9.82
C ARG A 79 -13.40 0.63 10.28
N ASN A 80 -12.41 -0.24 10.45
CA ASN A 80 -12.61 -1.59 10.96
C ASN A 80 -12.94 -1.55 12.48
N PRO A 81 -14.12 -1.97 12.91
CA PRO A 81 -14.51 -1.88 14.32
C PRO A 81 -13.80 -2.90 15.22
N ASN A 82 -13.21 -3.94 14.64
CA ASN A 82 -12.57 -5.04 15.38
C ASN A 82 -11.06 -4.84 15.57
N PHE A 83 -10.44 -3.96 14.78
CA PHE A 83 -9.00 -3.68 14.81
C PHE A 83 -8.76 -2.21 15.16
N THR A 84 -8.80 -1.91 16.46
CA THR A 84 -8.60 -0.54 16.96
C THR A 84 -7.17 -0.30 17.40
N VAL A 85 -6.69 0.93 17.21
CA VAL A 85 -5.31 1.34 17.47
C VAL A 85 -5.26 2.28 18.67
N PRO A 86 -4.67 1.85 19.81
CA PRO A 86 -4.59 2.69 21.01
C PRO A 86 -3.89 4.04 20.78
N THR A 87 -2.79 4.04 20.02
CA THR A 87 -2.04 5.26 19.66
C THR A 87 -2.81 6.21 18.73
N TRP A 88 -3.96 5.78 18.22
CA TRP A 88 -4.88 6.56 17.39
C TRP A 88 -6.25 6.76 18.08
N ASN A 89 -6.24 6.99 19.38
CA ASN A 89 -7.45 7.14 20.20
C ASN A 89 -8.45 5.99 20.05
N PHE A 90 -7.95 4.76 19.94
CA PHE A 90 -8.76 3.55 19.71
C PHE A 90 -9.62 3.61 18.43
N GLN A 91 -9.26 4.41 17.47
CA GLN A 91 -9.90 4.39 16.16
C GLN A 91 -9.55 3.10 15.42
N GLY A 92 -10.48 2.64 14.59
CA GLY A 92 -10.28 1.46 13.75
C GLY A 92 -9.32 1.72 12.59
N ILE A 93 -8.58 0.71 12.17
CA ILE A 93 -7.79 0.73 10.93
C ILE A 93 -8.69 0.84 9.69
N CYS A 94 -8.09 1.00 8.53
CA CYS A 94 -8.79 1.05 7.24
C CYS A 94 -9.64 -0.20 6.99
N LEU A 95 -10.81 -0.03 6.38
CA LEU A 95 -11.68 -1.12 5.95
C LEU A 95 -12.19 -0.88 4.53
N GLY A 96 -11.81 -1.76 3.61
CA GLY A 96 -12.30 -1.79 2.23
C GLY A 96 -11.82 -0.63 1.37
N ILE A 97 -10.79 -0.85 0.58
CA ILE A 97 -10.29 0.12 -0.39
C ILE A 97 -11.38 0.37 -1.44
N ASP A 98 -11.76 1.62 -1.64
CA ASP A 98 -12.66 2.05 -2.71
C ASP A 98 -11.85 2.53 -3.91
N ALA A 99 -11.86 1.74 -4.97
CA ALA A 99 -11.14 2.06 -6.19
C ALA A 99 -11.53 3.41 -6.81
N ARG A 100 -12.77 3.86 -6.59
CA ARG A 100 -13.25 5.16 -7.08
C ARG A 100 -12.52 6.30 -6.35
N LEU A 101 -12.41 6.20 -5.03
CA LEU A 101 -11.70 7.20 -4.22
C LEU A 101 -10.20 7.19 -4.52
N VAL A 102 -9.61 6.02 -4.78
CA VAL A 102 -8.21 5.92 -5.21
C VAL A 102 -7.97 6.74 -6.48
N VAL A 103 -8.80 6.54 -7.51
CA VAL A 103 -8.65 7.26 -8.79
C VAL A 103 -9.01 8.73 -8.66
N GLU A 104 -10.11 9.06 -7.98
CA GLU A 104 -10.59 10.44 -7.80
C GLU A 104 -9.56 11.30 -7.08
N LYS A 105 -8.95 10.76 -6.02
CA LYS A 105 -8.00 11.50 -5.18
C LYS A 105 -6.54 11.38 -5.65
N GLY A 106 -6.23 10.43 -6.51
CA GLY A 106 -4.86 10.12 -6.92
C GLY A 106 -4.02 9.54 -5.77
N ILE A 107 -4.66 8.97 -4.74
CA ILE A 107 -4.01 8.36 -3.58
C ILE A 107 -4.08 6.84 -3.74
N THR A 108 -2.95 6.17 -3.74
CA THR A 108 -2.88 4.70 -3.77
C THR A 108 -2.49 4.15 -2.39
N PRO A 109 -2.88 2.92 -2.04
CA PRO A 109 -2.48 2.31 -0.79
C PRO A 109 -0.97 2.36 -0.55
N VAL A 110 -0.57 2.65 0.67
CA VAL A 110 0.83 2.52 1.11
C VAL A 110 1.04 1.11 1.65
N ILE A 111 2.07 0.45 1.15
CA ILE A 111 2.43 -0.92 1.53
C ILE A 111 3.84 -0.91 2.11
N ASN A 112 4.03 -1.47 3.30
CA ASN A 112 5.35 -1.75 3.85
C ASN A 112 5.87 -3.06 3.25
N THR A 113 7.09 -3.05 2.75
CA THR A 113 7.66 -4.24 2.11
C THR A 113 9.15 -4.38 2.39
N GLY A 114 9.65 -5.60 2.34
CA GLY A 114 11.08 -5.86 2.25
C GLY A 114 11.59 -5.54 0.86
N ILE A 115 12.73 -4.86 0.76
CA ILE A 115 13.39 -4.62 -0.51
C ILE A 115 14.25 -5.82 -0.83
N ALA A 116 13.91 -6.56 -1.89
CA ALA A 116 14.71 -7.70 -2.35
C ALA A 116 15.77 -7.25 -3.34
N HIS A 117 16.87 -8.00 -3.38
CA HIS A 117 17.93 -7.79 -4.37
C HIS A 117 17.48 -8.25 -5.77
N LYS A 118 17.86 -7.49 -6.80
CA LYS A 118 17.54 -7.81 -8.20
C LYS A 118 18.13 -9.13 -8.72
N ILE A 119 19.17 -9.64 -8.07
CA ILE A 119 19.77 -10.94 -8.40
C ILE A 119 19.25 -11.98 -7.40
N ALA A 120 18.67 -13.07 -7.92
CA ALA A 120 18.16 -14.17 -7.10
C ALA A 120 19.25 -14.76 -6.19
N GLY A 121 18.87 -15.13 -4.96
CA GLY A 121 19.77 -15.75 -3.97
C GLY A 121 20.41 -14.79 -2.98
N TYR A 122 20.39 -13.48 -3.23
CA TYR A 122 20.88 -12.50 -2.25
C TYR A 122 19.86 -12.23 -1.12
N GLY A 123 18.57 -12.33 -1.42
CA GLY A 123 17.51 -12.11 -0.44
C GLY A 123 17.17 -10.64 -0.20
N GLN A 124 16.74 -10.32 1.02
CA GLN A 124 16.35 -8.98 1.41
C GLN A 124 17.59 -8.09 1.63
N ILE A 125 17.58 -6.91 1.04
CA ILE A 125 18.66 -5.91 1.13
C ILE A 125 18.23 -4.60 1.80
N GLY A 126 16.97 -4.51 2.20
CA GLY A 126 16.44 -3.31 2.85
C GLY A 126 14.97 -3.47 3.23
N ALA A 127 14.38 -2.39 3.69
CA ALA A 127 12.95 -2.29 3.96
C ALA A 127 12.45 -0.91 3.55
N GLY A 128 11.25 -0.86 3.00
CA GLY A 128 10.69 0.38 2.46
C GLY A 128 9.18 0.35 2.34
N THR A 129 8.67 1.30 1.60
CA THR A 129 7.28 1.39 1.20
C THR A 129 7.16 1.31 -0.32
N VAL A 130 6.04 0.78 -0.78
CA VAL A 130 5.68 0.78 -2.19
C VAL A 130 4.20 1.13 -2.35
N HIS A 131 3.86 1.70 -3.49
CA HIS A 131 2.50 1.98 -3.90
C HIS A 131 2.11 1.07 -5.05
N PRO A 132 0.94 0.39 -5.02
CA PRO A 132 0.39 -0.26 -6.20
C PRO A 132 0.18 0.74 -7.33
N PRO A 133 0.37 0.34 -8.59
CA PRO A 133 0.16 1.23 -9.74
C PRO A 133 -1.32 1.64 -9.85
N VAL A 134 -1.57 2.95 -10.06
CA VAL A 134 -2.93 3.50 -10.17
C VAL A 134 -3.72 2.89 -11.33
N GLU A 135 -3.05 2.49 -12.39
CA GLU A 135 -3.64 1.87 -13.58
C GLU A 135 -4.47 0.61 -13.27
N CYS A 136 -4.15 -0.10 -12.21
CA CYS A 136 -4.95 -1.24 -11.76
C CYS A 136 -6.35 -0.80 -11.34
N PHE A 137 -6.45 0.30 -10.63
CA PHE A 137 -7.71 0.87 -10.13
C PHE A 137 -8.50 1.53 -11.27
N GLU A 138 -7.84 2.28 -12.15
CA GLU A 138 -8.46 2.92 -13.33
C GLU A 138 -9.11 1.88 -14.24
N LYS A 139 -8.36 0.84 -14.62
CA LYS A 139 -8.88 -0.26 -15.46
C LYS A 139 -10.05 -0.97 -14.80
N ALA A 140 -9.97 -1.21 -13.49
CA ALA A 140 -11.04 -1.85 -12.73
C ALA A 140 -12.33 -1.02 -12.74
N ILE A 141 -12.23 0.31 -12.57
CA ILE A 141 -13.39 1.22 -12.61
C ILE A 141 -14.02 1.24 -13.99
N VAL A 142 -13.22 1.37 -15.04
CA VAL A 142 -13.72 1.36 -16.42
C VAL A 142 -14.46 0.06 -16.74
N ALA A 143 -13.89 -1.08 -16.37
CA ALA A 143 -14.52 -2.38 -16.58
C ALA A 143 -15.82 -2.52 -15.78
N TYR A 144 -15.81 -2.05 -14.52
CA TYR A 144 -17.00 -2.10 -13.68
C TYR A 144 -18.12 -1.17 -14.17
N ALA A 145 -17.77 0.04 -14.62
CA ALA A 145 -18.73 0.97 -15.24
C ALA A 145 -19.41 0.34 -16.45
N LYS A 146 -18.64 -0.27 -17.36
CA LYS A 146 -19.18 -1.00 -18.51
C LYS A 146 -20.13 -2.12 -18.10
N LYS A 147 -19.78 -2.90 -17.07
CA LYS A 147 -20.63 -3.95 -16.52
C LYS A 147 -21.97 -3.42 -15.99
N LEU A 148 -21.98 -2.19 -15.48
CA LEU A 148 -23.19 -1.52 -15.01
C LEU A 148 -23.97 -0.81 -16.13
N GLY A 149 -23.50 -0.86 -17.38
CA GLY A 149 -24.17 -0.27 -18.55
C GLY A 149 -23.84 1.22 -18.78
N PHE A 150 -22.79 1.74 -18.13
CA PHE A 150 -22.27 3.07 -18.44
C PHE A 150 -21.34 2.98 -19.66
N GLU A 151 -21.58 3.84 -20.65
CA GLU A 151 -20.65 4.05 -21.76
C GLU A 151 -19.49 4.93 -21.26
N ALA A 152 -18.23 4.53 -21.57
CA ALA A 152 -17.03 5.27 -21.23
C ALA A 152 -16.65 6.23 -22.37
#